data_e8a3c44ef79ff7af48e0ca2bdff63050
#
_entry.id   e8a3c44ef79ff7af48e0ca2bdff63050
#
_cell.length_a   1.000
_cell.length_b   1.000
_cell.length_c   1.000
_cell.angle_alpha   90.00
_cell.angle_beta   90.00
_cell.angle_gamma   90.00
#
_symmetry.space_group_name_H-M   'P 1'
#
loop_
_entity.id
_entity.type
_entity.pdbx_description
1 polymer ?
#
loop_
_entity_poly.entity_id
_entity_poly.type
_entity_poly.pdbx_seq_one_letter_code
_entity_poly.pdbx_strand_id
1 'polypeptide(L)'
;MAPVGSRESLAAAIQAGADSVYFGIGKLNMRSHSANHFTIDDLREIAATCNEHGIKTYLTVNTVIYDNDIPTMKEIIDAAKEAGISAVIASDVAVMSYCNEVGEEVHLSTQLNISNTEALKFYARFADVSVLARELNMDQVKHIHGQIEQQNICGPMGKQIRIEMFCHGALCMAVSGKCYMSLANANRSANRGECVQICRRSYTVTDNETGNQFEIDNKYVMSPKDLKTIRFIDRMMDAGVRVFKIEGRARGPEYVYTVVKCYKEAIAAVLDGTFTEEKKDEWDEKLATVFNRGFWDGYYQGQTLGEWNKHYGSVATEKKVLVGKVMKYFSKLGVAEVAVEASTFDKGEKLLITGNTTGVMYLHADEIRYDLKPVETAQQGWRVSIPVPDKVRPNDKLYKLITVNEIKEIK
;
A
#
# COMPACT_ATOMS: atom_id res chain seq x y z
N MET A 1 6.12 6.51 3.14
CA MET A 1 4.70 6.59 3.57
C MET A 1 4.03 5.25 3.30
N ALA A 2 3.56 4.58 4.37
CA ALA A 2 3.00 3.23 4.32
C ALA A 2 1.46 3.24 4.21
N PRO A 3 0.86 2.34 3.41
CA PRO A 3 -0.58 2.21 3.29
C PRO A 3 -1.15 1.41 4.47
N VAL A 4 -2.16 1.93 5.14
CA VAL A 4 -2.86 1.25 6.24
C VAL A 4 -4.33 1.07 5.91
N GLY A 5 -4.76 -0.19 5.77
CA GLY A 5 -6.14 -0.58 5.50
C GLY A 5 -6.74 -1.48 6.59
N SER A 6 -5.94 -1.89 7.57
CA SER A 6 -6.37 -2.69 8.72
C SER A 6 -5.43 -2.46 9.91
N ARG A 7 -5.83 -2.91 11.10
CA ARG A 7 -4.99 -2.81 12.31
C ARG A 7 -3.72 -3.67 12.18
N GLU A 8 -3.81 -4.84 11.55
CA GLU A 8 -2.65 -5.67 11.25
C GLU A 8 -1.65 -4.95 10.33
N SER A 9 -2.17 -4.21 9.32
CA SER A 9 -1.33 -3.41 8.42
C SER A 9 -0.68 -2.21 9.13
N LEU A 10 -1.35 -1.60 10.12
CA LEU A 10 -0.75 -0.57 10.98
C LEU A 10 0.41 -1.13 11.79
N ALA A 11 0.18 -2.26 12.49
CA ALA A 11 1.23 -2.91 13.27
C ALA A 11 2.43 -3.31 12.37
N ALA A 12 2.16 -3.84 11.17
CA ALA A 12 3.19 -4.19 10.20
C ALA A 12 3.98 -2.97 9.70
N ALA A 13 3.33 -1.82 9.48
CA ALA A 13 3.99 -0.58 9.09
C ALA A 13 4.92 -0.05 10.19
N ILE A 14 4.47 -0.11 11.46
CA ILE A 14 5.27 0.27 12.63
C ILE A 14 6.50 -0.64 12.74
N GLN A 15 6.32 -1.97 12.68
CA GLN A 15 7.40 -2.96 12.73
C GLN A 15 8.44 -2.76 11.61
N ALA A 16 7.99 -2.38 10.41
CA ALA A 16 8.86 -2.12 9.27
C ALA A 16 9.59 -0.77 9.34
N GLY A 17 9.33 0.05 10.37
CA GLY A 17 9.96 1.36 10.58
C GLY A 17 9.44 2.43 9.61
N ALA A 18 8.15 2.45 9.29
CA ALA A 18 7.56 3.50 8.48
C ALA A 18 7.68 4.88 9.16
N ASP A 19 8.07 5.91 8.41
CA ASP A 19 8.12 7.30 8.91
C ASP A 19 6.72 7.92 8.98
N SER A 20 5.82 7.41 8.15
CA SER A 20 4.44 7.88 8.07
C SER A 20 3.51 6.81 7.54
N VAL A 21 2.25 6.91 7.94
CA VAL A 21 1.15 6.04 7.47
C VAL A 21 0.04 6.89 6.86
N TYR A 22 -0.69 6.32 5.89
CA TYR A 22 -1.91 6.94 5.38
C TYR A 22 -3.06 5.95 5.35
N PHE A 23 -4.25 6.43 5.72
CA PHE A 23 -5.46 5.64 5.83
C PHE A 23 -6.69 6.48 5.51
N GLY A 24 -7.86 5.87 5.45
CA GLY A 24 -9.14 6.56 5.26
C GLY A 24 -10.18 6.04 6.23
N ILE A 25 -11.11 6.91 6.60
CA ILE A 25 -12.28 6.56 7.40
C ILE A 25 -13.57 6.78 6.61
N GLY A 26 -14.62 6.04 6.93
CA GLY A 26 -15.93 6.21 6.30
C GLY A 26 -15.88 6.18 4.77
N LYS A 27 -16.68 7.04 4.12
CA LYS A 27 -16.93 6.98 2.67
C LYS A 27 -16.12 7.97 1.82
N LEU A 28 -15.56 9.04 2.40
CA LEU A 28 -14.93 10.13 1.63
C LEU A 28 -13.47 9.86 1.25
N ASN A 29 -13.15 8.60 0.91
CA ASN A 29 -11.81 8.22 0.46
C ASN A 29 -11.85 7.23 -0.72
N MET A 30 -10.81 7.24 -1.56
CA MET A 30 -10.72 6.46 -2.81
C MET A 30 -10.68 4.94 -2.65
N ARG A 31 -10.70 4.41 -1.43
CA ARG A 31 -10.71 2.97 -1.11
C ARG A 31 -11.85 2.58 -0.18
N SER A 32 -12.89 3.40 -0.11
CA SER A 32 -14.04 3.20 0.79
C SER A 32 -14.76 1.84 0.61
N HIS A 33 -14.64 1.18 -0.55
CA HIS A 33 -15.22 -0.14 -0.80
C HIS A 33 -14.21 -1.29 -0.88
N SER A 34 -12.91 -1.02 -0.73
CA SER A 34 -11.87 -2.04 -0.95
C SER A 34 -10.97 -2.31 0.27
N ALA A 35 -11.12 -1.56 1.34
CA ALA A 35 -10.40 -1.72 2.60
C ALA A 35 -11.39 -1.87 3.76
N ASN A 36 -10.93 -2.34 4.91
CA ASN A 36 -11.71 -2.30 6.14
C ASN A 36 -12.07 -0.85 6.45
N HIS A 37 -13.28 -0.65 6.97
CA HIS A 37 -13.74 0.69 7.31
C HIS A 37 -13.27 1.06 8.71
N PHE A 38 -12.34 1.99 8.79
CA PHE A 38 -12.05 2.67 10.04
C PHE A 38 -13.14 3.71 10.34
N THR A 39 -13.41 3.87 11.61
CA THR A 39 -14.34 4.87 12.17
C THR A 39 -13.58 6.09 12.69
N ILE A 40 -14.30 7.10 13.19
CA ILE A 40 -13.68 8.24 13.90
C ILE A 40 -12.98 7.79 15.19
N ASP A 41 -13.49 6.78 15.88
CA ASP A 41 -12.83 6.24 17.07
C ASP A 41 -11.54 5.51 16.70
N ASP A 42 -11.55 4.71 15.61
CA ASP A 42 -10.31 4.11 15.08
C ASP A 42 -9.28 5.17 14.68
N LEU A 43 -9.72 6.31 14.13
CA LEU A 43 -8.83 7.41 13.77
C LEU A 43 -8.07 7.92 15.00
N ARG A 44 -8.77 8.13 16.14
CA ARG A 44 -8.14 8.58 17.39
C ARG A 44 -7.12 7.55 17.92
N GLU A 45 -7.47 6.27 17.88
CA GLU A 45 -6.57 5.19 18.30
C GLU A 45 -5.32 5.09 17.38
N ILE A 46 -5.51 5.20 16.06
CA ILE A 46 -4.41 5.18 15.08
C ILE A 46 -3.48 6.37 15.32
N ALA A 47 -4.03 7.57 15.52
CA ALA A 47 -3.27 8.78 15.79
C ALA A 47 -2.44 8.63 17.08
N ALA A 48 -3.06 8.17 18.18
CA ALA A 48 -2.37 7.95 19.45
C ALA A 48 -1.24 6.94 19.29
N THR A 49 -1.52 5.77 18.70
CA THR A 49 -0.51 4.71 18.47
C THR A 49 0.65 5.21 17.63
N CYS A 50 0.38 5.93 16.54
CA CYS A 50 1.45 6.47 15.68
C CYS A 50 2.28 7.54 16.40
N ASN A 51 1.65 8.41 17.18
CA ASN A 51 2.34 9.45 17.95
C ASN A 51 3.29 8.85 18.99
N GLU A 52 2.90 7.76 19.68
CA GLU A 52 3.77 7.02 20.62
C GLU A 52 5.04 6.49 19.94
N HIS A 53 4.98 6.19 18.64
CA HIS A 53 6.10 5.68 17.84
C HIS A 53 6.80 6.77 17.00
N GLY A 54 6.39 8.05 17.13
CA GLY A 54 6.95 9.15 16.33
C GLY A 54 6.63 9.07 14.83
N ILE A 55 5.55 8.37 14.46
CA ILE A 55 5.12 8.16 13.07
C ILE A 55 4.05 9.18 12.69
N LYS A 56 4.23 9.86 11.56
CA LYS A 56 3.23 10.81 11.04
C LYS A 56 2.01 10.10 10.49
N THR A 57 0.85 10.72 10.67
CA THR A 57 -0.44 10.19 10.21
C THR A 57 -1.06 11.07 9.14
N TYR A 58 -1.55 10.46 8.06
CA TYR A 58 -2.20 11.17 6.97
C TYR A 58 -3.57 10.58 6.69
N LEU A 59 -4.61 11.39 6.83
CA LEU A 59 -5.99 11.00 6.58
C LEU A 59 -6.38 11.29 5.14
N THR A 60 -6.89 10.29 4.41
CA THR A 60 -7.39 10.52 3.05
C THR A 60 -8.84 11.00 3.05
N VAL A 61 -9.08 12.22 2.56
CA VAL A 61 -10.38 12.79 2.23
C VAL A 61 -10.31 13.25 0.76
N ASN A 62 -10.11 12.29 -0.14
CA ASN A 62 -9.67 12.55 -1.50
C ASN A 62 -10.65 12.05 -2.59
N THR A 63 -11.93 11.93 -2.26
CA THR A 63 -13.01 11.76 -3.24
C THR A 63 -13.49 13.12 -3.76
N VAL A 64 -14.24 13.12 -4.85
CA VAL A 64 -15.08 14.27 -5.23
C VAL A 64 -16.14 14.49 -4.15
N ILE A 65 -16.34 15.73 -3.74
CA ILE A 65 -17.29 16.13 -2.69
C ILE A 65 -18.54 16.74 -3.32
N TYR A 66 -19.71 16.29 -2.90
CA TYR A 66 -20.98 16.89 -3.25
C TYR A 66 -21.51 17.73 -2.08
N ASP A 67 -22.46 18.65 -2.33
CA ASP A 67 -22.99 19.52 -1.27
C ASP A 67 -23.52 18.74 -0.05
N ASN A 68 -24.13 17.58 -0.30
CA ASN A 68 -24.61 16.70 0.77
C ASN A 68 -23.49 16.03 1.61
N ASP A 69 -22.25 16.02 1.12
CA ASP A 69 -21.10 15.46 1.83
C ASP A 69 -20.43 16.51 2.74
N ILE A 70 -20.67 17.80 2.52
CA ILE A 70 -20.00 18.90 3.23
C ILE A 70 -20.07 18.77 4.77
N PRO A 71 -21.23 18.45 5.39
CA PRO A 71 -21.29 18.29 6.83
C PRO A 71 -20.39 17.14 7.33
N THR A 72 -20.44 15.98 6.68
CA THR A 72 -19.60 14.82 7.02
C THR A 72 -18.11 15.09 6.76
N MET A 73 -17.78 15.79 5.69
CA MET A 73 -16.41 16.22 5.40
C MET A 73 -15.84 17.08 6.53
N LYS A 74 -16.61 18.07 7.00
CA LYS A 74 -16.21 18.94 8.11
C LYS A 74 -16.01 18.15 9.40
N GLU A 75 -16.98 17.29 9.77
CA GLU A 75 -16.89 16.41 10.94
C GLU A 75 -15.59 15.55 10.92
N ILE A 76 -15.25 14.99 9.76
CA ILE A 76 -14.05 14.16 9.60
C ILE A 76 -12.78 15.00 9.78
N ILE A 77 -12.72 16.20 9.22
CA ILE A 77 -11.54 17.08 9.31
C ILE A 77 -11.39 17.62 10.74
N ASP A 78 -12.47 17.99 11.40
CA ASP A 78 -12.45 18.45 12.80
C ASP A 78 -11.95 17.32 13.73
N ALA A 79 -12.45 16.10 13.54
CA ALA A 79 -11.98 14.93 14.29
C ALA A 79 -10.51 14.61 14.02
N ALA A 80 -10.03 14.81 12.77
CA ALA A 80 -8.62 14.63 12.43
C ALA A 80 -7.73 15.63 13.16
N LYS A 81 -8.14 16.90 13.18
CA LYS A 81 -7.43 17.96 13.90
C LYS A 81 -7.40 17.71 15.41
N GLU A 82 -8.54 17.37 16.01
CA GLU A 82 -8.64 17.05 17.44
C GLU A 82 -7.74 15.86 17.84
N ALA A 83 -7.65 14.85 16.97
CA ALA A 83 -6.81 13.67 17.20
C ALA A 83 -5.31 13.91 16.94
N GLY A 84 -4.93 15.08 16.41
CA GLY A 84 -3.55 15.40 16.06
C GLY A 84 -3.03 14.65 14.84
N ILE A 85 -3.88 14.43 13.84
CA ILE A 85 -3.47 13.91 12.53
C ILE A 85 -2.49 14.91 11.90
N SER A 86 -1.42 14.41 11.28
CA SER A 86 -0.34 15.26 10.76
C SER A 86 -0.72 16.04 9.50
N ALA A 87 -1.61 15.50 8.64
CA ALA A 87 -2.15 16.19 7.47
C ALA A 87 -3.34 15.44 6.86
N VAL A 88 -4.12 16.14 6.04
CA VAL A 88 -5.21 15.59 5.23
C VAL A 88 -4.78 15.50 3.77
N ILE A 89 -4.96 14.32 3.15
CA ILE A 89 -4.71 14.10 1.72
C ILE A 89 -6.01 14.44 0.96
N ALA A 90 -5.98 15.51 0.18
CA ALA A 90 -7.14 16.10 -0.49
C ALA A 90 -7.00 16.18 -2.01
N SER A 91 -8.12 16.10 -2.73
CA SER A 91 -8.22 16.40 -4.16
C SER A 91 -9.32 17.41 -4.50
N ASP A 92 -10.27 17.59 -3.60
CA ASP A 92 -11.38 18.53 -3.77
C ASP A 92 -11.07 19.87 -3.10
N VAL A 93 -11.42 20.97 -3.77
CA VAL A 93 -11.17 22.32 -3.27
C VAL A 93 -11.93 22.60 -1.98
N ALA A 94 -13.13 22.04 -1.80
CA ALA A 94 -13.90 22.19 -0.57
C ALA A 94 -13.13 21.64 0.65
N VAL A 95 -12.48 20.46 0.50
CA VAL A 95 -11.62 19.87 1.53
C VAL A 95 -10.42 20.77 1.82
N MET A 96 -9.69 21.19 0.77
CA MET A 96 -8.50 22.03 0.92
C MET A 96 -8.82 23.36 1.61
N SER A 97 -9.91 24.02 1.19
CA SER A 97 -10.34 25.29 1.76
C SER A 97 -10.70 25.17 3.23
N TYR A 98 -11.46 24.13 3.60
CA TYR A 98 -11.84 23.91 4.98
C TYR A 98 -10.65 23.52 5.86
N CYS A 99 -9.73 22.69 5.37
CA CYS A 99 -8.49 22.39 6.09
C CYS A 99 -7.70 23.68 6.40
N ASN A 100 -7.55 24.58 5.42
CA ASN A 100 -6.86 25.84 5.64
C ASN A 100 -7.63 26.77 6.61
N GLU A 101 -8.97 26.80 6.55
CA GLU A 101 -9.80 27.56 7.48
C GLU A 101 -9.57 27.12 8.94
N VAL A 102 -9.50 25.82 9.17
CA VAL A 102 -9.29 25.27 10.51
C VAL A 102 -7.80 25.12 10.88
N GLY A 103 -6.86 25.39 9.97
CA GLY A 103 -5.42 25.30 10.20
C GLY A 103 -4.89 23.87 10.23
N GLU A 104 -5.41 23.01 9.35
CA GLU A 104 -4.93 21.63 9.15
C GLU A 104 -4.03 21.54 7.91
N GLU A 105 -2.89 20.83 8.00
CA GLU A 105 -1.95 20.67 6.88
C GLU A 105 -2.60 19.84 5.75
N VAL A 106 -2.39 20.24 4.51
CA VAL A 106 -2.91 19.56 3.33
C VAL A 106 -1.78 18.96 2.50
N HIS A 107 -1.95 17.70 2.08
CA HIS A 107 -1.21 17.05 1.02
C HIS A 107 -2.09 16.91 -0.22
N LEU A 108 -1.61 17.36 -1.37
CA LEU A 108 -2.36 17.24 -2.64
C LEU A 108 -2.35 15.79 -3.11
N SER A 109 -3.54 15.28 -3.45
CA SER A 109 -3.67 13.92 -3.93
C SER A 109 -3.34 13.78 -5.42
N THR A 110 -2.93 12.58 -5.83
CA THR A 110 -2.57 12.26 -7.22
C THR A 110 -3.69 12.53 -8.23
N GLN A 111 -4.96 12.58 -7.81
CA GLN A 111 -6.10 12.88 -8.69
C GLN A 111 -6.08 14.28 -9.28
N LEU A 112 -5.29 15.19 -8.72
CA LEU A 112 -5.10 16.53 -9.29
C LEU A 112 -4.19 16.51 -10.53
N ASN A 113 -3.43 15.43 -10.73
CA ASN A 113 -2.57 15.22 -11.91
C ASN A 113 -1.61 16.38 -12.16
N ILE A 114 -0.98 16.87 -11.09
CA ILE A 114 -0.04 17.99 -11.17
C ILE A 114 1.20 17.54 -11.95
N SER A 115 1.42 18.18 -13.11
CA SER A 115 2.42 17.75 -14.09
C SER A 115 3.31 18.92 -14.60
N ASN A 116 3.16 20.10 -14.05
CA ASN A 116 3.95 21.27 -14.40
C ASN A 116 4.02 22.28 -13.24
N THR A 117 4.96 23.21 -13.35
CA THR A 117 5.23 24.22 -12.32
C THR A 117 4.05 25.16 -12.07
N GLU A 118 3.30 25.56 -13.11
CA GLU A 118 2.21 26.52 -12.93
C GLU A 118 1.02 25.89 -12.19
N ALA A 119 0.69 24.62 -12.48
CA ALA A 119 -0.29 23.87 -11.71
C ALA A 119 0.17 23.71 -10.25
N LEU A 120 1.45 23.37 -10.03
CA LEU A 120 2.02 23.29 -8.69
C LEU A 120 1.88 24.61 -7.93
N LYS A 121 2.26 25.74 -8.53
CA LYS A 121 2.12 27.10 -7.93
C LYS A 121 0.68 27.43 -7.57
N PHE A 122 -0.26 27.06 -8.43
CA PHE A 122 -1.67 27.27 -8.15
C PHE A 122 -2.09 26.53 -6.87
N TYR A 123 -1.74 25.26 -6.76
CA TYR A 123 -2.16 24.44 -5.64
C TYR A 123 -1.29 24.61 -4.38
N ALA A 124 -0.06 25.14 -4.49
CA ALA A 124 0.79 25.47 -3.35
C ALA A 124 0.13 26.45 -2.37
N ARG A 125 -0.87 27.22 -2.82
CA ARG A 125 -1.67 28.08 -1.94
C ARG A 125 -2.50 27.33 -0.90
N PHE A 126 -2.71 26.02 -1.10
CA PHE A 126 -3.54 25.18 -0.25
C PHE A 126 -2.75 24.10 0.49
N ALA A 127 -1.51 23.79 0.07
CA ALA A 127 -0.84 22.58 0.54
C ALA A 127 0.68 22.72 0.62
N ASP A 128 1.29 21.96 1.51
CA ASP A 128 2.73 21.93 1.74
C ASP A 128 3.42 20.70 1.12
N VAL A 129 2.64 19.75 0.60
CA VAL A 129 3.13 18.57 -0.14
C VAL A 129 2.28 18.32 -1.37
N SER A 130 2.92 18.08 -2.50
CA SER A 130 2.25 17.78 -3.77
C SER A 130 2.62 16.39 -4.28
N VAL A 131 1.60 15.53 -4.49
CA VAL A 131 1.80 14.32 -5.29
C VAL A 131 1.80 14.69 -6.77
N LEU A 132 2.93 14.48 -7.44
CA LEU A 132 3.03 14.70 -8.88
C LEU A 132 2.35 13.57 -9.67
N ALA A 133 1.97 13.88 -10.91
CA ALA A 133 1.41 12.91 -11.85
C ALA A 133 2.38 11.74 -12.09
N ARG A 134 1.84 10.53 -12.20
CA ARG A 134 2.63 9.28 -12.38
C ARG A 134 3.14 9.10 -13.81
N GLU A 135 2.68 9.93 -14.71
CA GLU A 135 3.08 9.98 -16.12
C GLU A 135 4.38 10.76 -16.36
N LEU A 136 4.88 11.49 -15.37
CA LEU A 136 6.13 12.26 -15.46
C LEU A 136 7.36 11.35 -15.38
N ASN A 137 8.39 11.67 -16.17
CA ASN A 137 9.71 11.08 -16.01
C ASN A 137 10.54 11.89 -14.99
N MET A 138 11.68 11.32 -14.56
CA MET A 138 12.53 11.93 -13.52
C MET A 138 13.14 13.26 -13.94
N ASP A 139 13.40 13.50 -15.22
CA ASP A 139 13.92 14.78 -15.69
C ASP A 139 12.87 15.90 -15.56
N GLN A 140 11.59 15.58 -15.86
CA GLN A 140 10.48 16.50 -15.66
C GLN A 140 10.27 16.80 -14.16
N VAL A 141 10.37 15.79 -13.30
CA VAL A 141 10.28 15.95 -11.84
C VAL A 141 11.42 16.83 -11.33
N LYS A 142 12.65 16.59 -11.78
CA LYS A 142 13.83 17.39 -11.43
C LYS A 142 13.68 18.84 -11.88
N HIS A 143 13.13 19.06 -13.07
CA HIS A 143 12.82 20.40 -13.54
C HIS A 143 11.82 21.13 -12.61
N ILE A 144 10.71 20.47 -12.25
CA ILE A 144 9.72 21.06 -11.33
C ILE A 144 10.37 21.36 -9.97
N HIS A 145 11.20 20.47 -9.44
CA HIS A 145 11.94 20.71 -8.20
C HIS A 145 12.85 21.92 -8.29
N GLY A 146 13.64 22.03 -9.37
CA GLY A 146 14.48 23.22 -9.61
C GLY A 146 13.67 24.53 -9.67
N GLN A 147 12.44 24.49 -10.23
CA GLN A 147 11.54 25.64 -10.23
C GLN A 147 10.98 25.97 -8.84
N ILE A 148 10.72 24.96 -7.98
CA ILE A 148 10.33 25.18 -6.58
C ILE A 148 11.44 25.96 -5.86
N GLU A 149 12.69 25.55 -6.02
CA GLU A 149 13.84 26.21 -5.39
C GLU A 149 14.08 27.62 -5.97
N GLN A 150 14.12 27.75 -7.29
CA GLN A 150 14.41 29.01 -7.97
C GLN A 150 13.37 30.10 -7.68
N GLN A 151 12.08 29.71 -7.65
CA GLN A 151 10.97 30.64 -7.45
C GLN A 151 10.50 30.70 -5.99
N ASN A 152 11.15 29.95 -5.10
CA ASN A 152 10.77 29.80 -3.68
C ASN A 152 9.27 29.53 -3.50
N ILE A 153 8.76 28.50 -4.20
CA ILE A 153 7.34 28.15 -4.16
C ILE A 153 7.02 27.50 -2.80
N CYS A 154 6.30 28.23 -1.95
CA CYS A 154 5.96 27.81 -0.59
C CYS A 154 4.48 27.44 -0.45
N GLY A 155 4.21 26.53 0.47
CA GLY A 155 2.86 26.21 0.95
C GLY A 155 2.38 27.15 2.08
N PRO A 156 1.18 26.90 2.64
CA PRO A 156 0.59 27.71 3.71
C PRO A 156 1.44 27.81 4.98
N MET A 157 2.26 26.78 5.26
CA MET A 157 3.19 26.78 6.42
C MET A 157 4.44 27.64 6.20
N GLY A 158 4.56 28.35 5.08
CA GLY A 158 5.70 29.20 4.74
C GLY A 158 6.98 28.44 4.38
N LYS A 159 6.91 27.14 4.18
CA LYS A 159 8.02 26.27 3.73
C LYS A 159 7.85 25.91 2.26
N GLN A 160 8.98 25.68 1.58
CA GLN A 160 8.94 25.20 0.21
C GLN A 160 8.13 23.91 0.10
N ILE A 161 7.23 23.85 -0.90
CA ILE A 161 6.38 22.68 -1.14
C ILE A 161 7.24 21.46 -1.46
N ARG A 162 6.93 20.32 -0.83
CA ARG A 162 7.66 19.07 -1.02
C ARG A 162 7.00 18.21 -2.09
N ILE A 163 7.81 17.51 -2.86
CA ILE A 163 7.35 16.56 -3.87
C ILE A 163 7.14 15.19 -3.22
N GLU A 164 5.94 14.65 -3.42
CA GLU A 164 5.57 13.27 -3.13
C GLU A 164 5.36 12.50 -4.43
N MET A 165 5.86 11.26 -4.51
CA MET A 165 5.60 10.36 -5.64
C MET A 165 5.34 8.94 -5.16
N PHE A 166 4.52 8.21 -5.92
CA PHE A 166 4.40 6.77 -5.71
C PHE A 166 5.72 6.08 -6.06
N CYS A 167 6.15 5.16 -5.19
CA CYS A 167 7.36 4.36 -5.43
C CYS A 167 7.07 2.87 -5.63
N HIS A 168 5.92 2.37 -5.18
CA HIS A 168 5.58 0.95 -5.30
C HIS A 168 4.08 0.71 -5.36
N GLY A 169 3.69 -0.36 -6.07
CA GLY A 169 2.35 -0.94 -6.05
C GLY A 169 1.50 -0.64 -7.28
N ALA A 170 0.20 -0.85 -7.18
CA ALA A 170 -0.70 -0.86 -8.32
C ALA A 170 -0.72 0.47 -9.09
N LEU A 171 -0.52 0.40 -10.39
CA LEU A 171 -0.78 1.49 -11.34
C LEU A 171 -2.21 1.43 -11.87
N CYS A 172 -2.79 2.59 -12.14
CA CYS A 172 -4.07 2.72 -12.80
C CYS A 172 -3.86 2.71 -14.32
N MET A 173 -4.78 2.10 -15.07
CA MET A 173 -4.83 2.18 -16.52
C MET A 173 -5.11 3.61 -17.01
N ALA A 174 -5.96 4.31 -16.28
CA ALA A 174 -6.34 5.68 -16.59
C ALA A 174 -5.50 6.69 -15.82
N VAL A 175 -5.43 7.91 -16.32
CA VAL A 175 -4.99 9.08 -15.57
C VAL A 175 -5.75 9.14 -14.24
N SER A 176 -5.04 9.39 -13.15
CA SER A 176 -5.59 9.31 -11.80
C SER A 176 -6.84 10.17 -11.63
N GLY A 177 -7.92 9.58 -11.11
CA GLY A 177 -9.20 10.27 -10.93
C GLY A 177 -10.01 10.53 -12.21
N LYS A 178 -9.59 10.07 -13.37
CA LYS A 178 -10.28 10.32 -14.66
C LYS A 178 -10.92 9.07 -15.28
N CYS A 179 -10.99 7.96 -14.52
CA CYS A 179 -11.54 6.70 -15.03
C CYS A 179 -13.06 6.67 -14.96
N TYR A 180 -13.68 6.36 -16.08
CA TYR A 180 -15.15 6.24 -16.24
C TYR A 180 -15.65 4.79 -16.29
N MET A 181 -14.75 3.81 -16.34
CA MET A 181 -15.11 2.40 -16.58
C MET A 181 -16.07 1.83 -15.55
N SER A 182 -15.80 2.06 -14.27
CA SER A 182 -16.66 1.54 -13.19
C SER A 182 -18.03 2.22 -13.17
N LEU A 183 -18.08 3.51 -13.48
CA LEU A 183 -19.34 4.23 -13.57
C LEU A 183 -20.17 3.74 -14.75
N ALA A 184 -19.59 3.65 -15.95
CA ALA A 184 -20.29 3.21 -17.16
C ALA A 184 -20.80 1.76 -17.08
N ASN A 185 -20.01 0.85 -16.47
CA ASN A 185 -20.35 -0.57 -16.43
C ASN A 185 -21.22 -0.98 -15.22
N ALA A 186 -21.02 -0.35 -14.06
CA ALA A 186 -21.62 -0.80 -12.81
C ALA A 186 -22.34 0.31 -12.03
N ASN A 187 -22.48 1.51 -12.61
CA ASN A 187 -23.01 2.71 -11.94
C ASN A 187 -22.29 3.01 -10.60
N ARG A 188 -20.96 2.78 -10.56
CA ARG A 188 -20.11 3.00 -9.39
C ARG A 188 -18.95 3.91 -9.73
N SER A 189 -18.93 5.12 -9.17
CA SER A 189 -17.91 6.11 -9.49
C SER A 189 -16.58 5.79 -8.81
N ALA A 190 -15.52 5.59 -9.61
CA ALA A 190 -14.17 5.42 -9.07
C ALA A 190 -13.71 6.66 -8.28
N ASN A 191 -14.14 7.88 -8.66
CA ASN A 191 -13.82 9.12 -7.96
C ASN A 191 -14.57 9.29 -6.63
N ARG A 192 -15.53 8.41 -6.37
CA ARG A 192 -16.29 8.33 -5.12
C ARG A 192 -15.87 7.10 -4.27
N GLY A 193 -14.71 6.52 -4.57
CA GLY A 193 -14.17 5.36 -3.83
C GLY A 193 -14.71 4.00 -4.25
N GLU A 194 -15.52 3.92 -5.33
CA GLU A 194 -16.25 2.73 -5.74
C GLU A 194 -15.66 2.02 -6.98
N CYS A 195 -14.34 2.08 -7.15
CA CYS A 195 -13.67 1.39 -8.25
C CYS A 195 -13.79 -0.14 -8.14
N VAL A 196 -14.48 -0.78 -9.07
CA VAL A 196 -14.64 -2.25 -9.13
C VAL A 196 -13.57 -2.94 -9.98
N GLN A 197 -12.51 -2.23 -10.36
CA GLN A 197 -11.32 -2.74 -11.04
C GLN A 197 -11.62 -3.53 -12.32
N ILE A 198 -12.56 -3.07 -13.14
CA ILE A 198 -12.93 -3.70 -14.42
C ILE A 198 -11.72 -3.88 -15.34
N CYS A 199 -10.79 -2.91 -15.36
CA CYS A 199 -9.56 -2.99 -16.14
C CYS A 199 -8.65 -4.19 -15.78
N ARG A 200 -8.93 -4.90 -14.69
CA ARG A 200 -8.16 -6.09 -14.24
C ARG A 200 -8.75 -7.42 -14.74
N ARG A 201 -9.83 -7.37 -15.52
CA ARG A 201 -10.45 -8.55 -16.14
C ARG A 201 -9.76 -8.89 -17.45
N SER A 202 -9.95 -10.11 -17.95
CA SER A 202 -9.59 -10.49 -19.31
C SER A 202 -10.66 -10.02 -20.29
N TYR A 203 -10.25 -9.66 -21.50
CA TYR A 203 -11.13 -9.18 -22.58
C TYR A 203 -10.84 -9.90 -23.87
N THR A 204 -11.89 -10.07 -24.67
CA THR A 204 -11.79 -10.43 -26.09
C THR A 204 -12.22 -9.21 -26.89
N VAL A 205 -11.41 -8.78 -27.86
CA VAL A 205 -11.72 -7.66 -28.76
C VAL A 205 -12.16 -8.23 -30.10
N THR A 206 -13.36 -7.87 -30.51
CA THR A 206 -13.93 -8.31 -31.80
C THR A 206 -14.21 -7.08 -32.66
N ASP A 207 -13.75 -7.11 -33.90
CA ASP A 207 -14.16 -6.13 -34.91
C ASP A 207 -15.61 -6.43 -35.33
N ASN A 208 -16.51 -5.52 -35.03
CA ASN A 208 -17.93 -5.71 -35.29
C ASN A 208 -18.30 -5.64 -36.77
N GLU A 209 -17.46 -5.05 -37.64
CA GLU A 209 -17.71 -4.96 -39.09
C GLU A 209 -17.29 -6.25 -39.80
N THR A 210 -16.13 -6.81 -39.39
CA THR A 210 -15.56 -7.99 -40.06
C THR A 210 -15.82 -9.30 -39.31
N GLY A 211 -16.19 -9.21 -38.03
CA GLY A 211 -16.29 -10.36 -37.12
C GLY A 211 -14.95 -10.92 -36.69
N ASN A 212 -13.84 -10.36 -37.15
CA ASN A 212 -12.50 -10.82 -36.77
C ASN A 212 -12.23 -10.53 -35.30
N GLN A 213 -11.73 -11.55 -34.60
CA GLN A 213 -11.21 -11.39 -33.26
C GLN A 213 -9.70 -11.08 -33.34
N PHE A 214 -9.30 -9.99 -32.71
CA PHE A 214 -7.89 -9.73 -32.54
C PHE A 214 -7.34 -10.69 -31.49
N GLU A 215 -6.45 -11.58 -31.91
CA GLU A 215 -5.57 -12.29 -30.99
C GLU A 215 -4.58 -11.27 -30.37
N ILE A 216 -4.94 -10.77 -29.21
CA ILE A 216 -4.04 -9.97 -28.42
C ILE A 216 -3.24 -10.96 -27.57
N ASP A 217 -1.92 -10.99 -27.72
CA ASP A 217 -0.99 -11.87 -26.95
C ASP A 217 -1.20 -11.81 -25.45
N ASN A 218 -1.86 -10.75 -24.98
CA ASN A 218 -2.18 -10.53 -23.58
C ASN A 218 -3.68 -10.26 -23.39
N LYS A 219 -4.42 -11.21 -22.85
CA LYS A 219 -5.84 -11.08 -22.49
C LYS A 219 -6.15 -9.93 -21.53
N TYR A 220 -5.15 -9.41 -20.82
CA TYR A 220 -5.29 -8.34 -19.83
C TYR A 220 -4.80 -6.99 -20.34
N VAL A 221 -5.23 -6.63 -21.54
CA VAL A 221 -4.80 -5.42 -22.29
C VAL A 221 -4.96 -4.10 -21.55
N MET A 222 -5.74 -4.06 -20.46
CA MET A 222 -5.95 -2.88 -19.64
C MET A 222 -5.42 -3.04 -18.20
N SER A 223 -4.71 -4.14 -17.87
CA SER A 223 -4.18 -4.41 -16.56
C SER A 223 -2.68 -4.13 -16.49
N PRO A 224 -2.25 -2.90 -16.16
CA PRO A 224 -0.83 -2.61 -16.05
C PRO A 224 -0.17 -3.43 -14.94
N LYS A 225 1.12 -3.75 -15.12
CA LYS A 225 1.98 -4.27 -14.07
C LYS A 225 2.07 -3.27 -12.92
N ASP A 226 2.50 -3.74 -11.76
CA ASP A 226 2.68 -2.89 -10.60
C ASP A 226 4.00 -2.09 -10.70
N LEU A 227 3.96 -0.83 -10.26
CA LEU A 227 5.13 0.04 -10.19
C LEU A 227 6.15 -0.52 -9.18
N LYS A 228 7.44 -0.51 -9.56
CA LYS A 228 8.55 -0.82 -8.67
C LYS A 228 9.74 0.07 -9.00
N THR A 229 10.12 0.96 -8.08
CA THR A 229 11.18 1.96 -8.30
C THR A 229 12.44 1.69 -7.49
N ILE A 230 12.50 0.59 -6.76
CA ILE A 230 13.58 0.33 -5.78
C ILE A 230 14.97 0.33 -6.42
N ARG A 231 15.09 -0.09 -7.69
CA ARG A 231 16.38 -0.12 -8.40
C ARG A 231 16.91 1.26 -8.83
N PHE A 232 16.07 2.29 -8.81
CA PHE A 232 16.42 3.67 -9.17
C PHE A 232 15.88 4.70 -8.18
N ILE A 233 15.72 4.31 -6.92
CA ILE A 233 15.24 5.20 -5.86
C ILE A 233 16.16 6.38 -5.64
N ASP A 234 17.47 6.21 -5.86
CA ASP A 234 18.50 7.23 -5.88
C ASP A 234 18.17 8.35 -6.90
N ARG A 235 17.78 7.99 -8.12
CA ARG A 235 17.37 8.96 -9.16
C ARG A 235 16.12 9.75 -8.75
N MET A 236 15.17 9.11 -8.06
CA MET A 236 14.02 9.82 -7.50
C MET A 236 14.43 10.82 -6.42
N MET A 237 15.36 10.44 -5.53
CA MET A 237 15.91 11.32 -4.50
C MET A 237 16.64 12.52 -5.11
N ASP A 238 17.45 12.29 -6.15
CA ASP A 238 18.18 13.32 -6.91
C ASP A 238 17.25 14.26 -7.69
N ALA A 239 16.09 13.74 -8.14
CA ALA A 239 15.06 14.53 -8.79
C ALA A 239 14.23 15.40 -7.80
N GLY A 240 14.53 15.35 -6.50
CA GLY A 240 13.89 16.17 -5.48
C GLY A 240 12.66 15.53 -4.82
N VAL A 241 12.40 14.26 -5.05
CA VAL A 241 11.33 13.54 -4.32
C VAL A 241 11.72 13.42 -2.84
N ARG A 242 10.83 13.82 -1.95
CA ARG A 242 11.06 13.79 -0.48
C ARG A 242 10.05 12.91 0.27
N VAL A 243 8.94 12.56 -0.37
CA VAL A 243 7.93 11.67 0.21
C VAL A 243 7.68 10.52 -0.77
N PHE A 244 8.04 9.30 -0.35
CA PHE A 244 7.89 8.07 -1.13
C PHE A 244 6.64 7.33 -0.68
N LYS A 245 5.64 7.25 -1.57
CA LYS A 245 4.34 6.65 -1.25
C LYS A 245 4.20 5.25 -1.80
N ILE A 246 3.79 4.32 -0.95
CA ILE A 246 3.49 2.93 -1.33
C ILE A 246 1.98 2.81 -1.53
N GLU A 247 1.53 2.32 -2.70
CA GLU A 247 0.13 1.95 -2.92
C GLU A 247 -0.14 0.56 -2.36
N GLY A 248 -1.21 0.39 -1.59
CA GLY A 248 -1.52 -0.94 -1.03
C GLY A 248 -2.51 -0.98 0.13
N ARG A 249 -3.42 -0.01 0.33
CA ARG A 249 -4.39 -0.04 1.44
C ARG A 249 -5.29 -1.29 1.47
N ALA A 250 -5.50 -1.93 0.33
CA ALA A 250 -6.26 -3.19 0.22
C ALA A 250 -5.35 -4.44 0.28
N ARG A 251 -4.07 -4.31 0.65
CA ARG A 251 -3.10 -5.41 0.74
C ARG A 251 -2.99 -5.92 2.17
N GLY A 252 -2.53 -7.17 2.30
CA GLY A 252 -2.29 -7.78 3.60
C GLY A 252 -1.09 -7.19 4.36
N PRO A 253 -0.99 -7.44 5.65
CA PRO A 253 0.08 -6.89 6.49
C PRO A 253 1.48 -7.34 6.04
N GLU A 254 1.63 -8.56 5.52
CA GLU A 254 2.89 -9.07 4.97
C GLU A 254 3.42 -8.24 3.79
N TYR A 255 2.51 -7.75 2.93
CA TYR A 255 2.87 -6.83 1.86
C TYR A 255 3.37 -5.50 2.43
N VAL A 256 2.62 -4.93 3.38
CA VAL A 256 3.00 -3.65 3.99
C VAL A 256 4.37 -3.75 4.67
N TYR A 257 4.57 -4.80 5.49
CA TYR A 257 5.84 -5.06 6.16
C TYR A 257 7.00 -5.16 5.18
N THR A 258 6.89 -6.06 4.19
CA THR A 258 7.98 -6.35 3.26
C THR A 258 8.32 -5.14 2.40
N VAL A 259 7.31 -4.47 1.82
CA VAL A 259 7.55 -3.32 0.94
C VAL A 259 8.13 -2.14 1.71
N VAL A 260 7.56 -1.80 2.87
CA VAL A 260 8.08 -0.69 3.70
C VAL A 260 9.52 -0.96 4.10
N LYS A 261 9.83 -2.17 4.58
CA LYS A 261 11.18 -2.54 5.02
C LYS A 261 12.19 -2.44 3.87
N CYS A 262 11.89 -3.00 2.69
CA CYS A 262 12.78 -2.91 1.53
C CYS A 262 13.06 -1.45 1.12
N TYR A 263 12.03 -0.60 1.05
CA TYR A 263 12.22 0.81 0.68
C TYR A 263 12.95 1.61 1.77
N LYS A 264 12.74 1.32 3.05
CA LYS A 264 13.53 1.92 4.15
C LYS A 264 15.01 1.56 4.04
N GLU A 265 15.31 0.28 3.83
CA GLU A 265 16.67 -0.22 3.63
C GLU A 265 17.31 0.42 2.39
N ALA A 266 16.57 0.52 1.27
CA ALA A 266 17.08 1.10 0.02
C ALA A 266 17.40 2.59 0.16
N ILE A 267 16.50 3.37 0.78
CA ILE A 267 16.73 4.80 1.03
C ILE A 267 17.94 4.99 1.95
N ALA A 268 18.07 4.20 3.03
CA ALA A 268 19.22 4.24 3.91
C ALA A 268 20.51 3.91 3.14
N ALA A 269 20.50 2.87 2.31
CA ALA A 269 21.65 2.49 1.49
C ALA A 269 22.09 3.59 0.50
N VAL A 270 21.14 4.35 -0.07
CA VAL A 270 21.49 5.52 -0.92
C VAL A 270 22.18 6.59 -0.08
N LEU A 271 21.66 6.89 1.12
CA LEU A 271 22.23 7.91 2.01
C LEU A 271 23.61 7.50 2.54
N ASP A 272 23.83 6.22 2.78
CA ASP A 272 25.07 5.66 3.31
C ASP A 272 26.10 5.34 2.20
N GLY A 273 25.74 5.51 0.92
CA GLY A 273 26.59 5.17 -0.21
C GLY A 273 26.78 3.66 -0.42
N THR A 274 25.90 2.82 0.12
CA THR A 274 25.97 1.35 0.03
C THR A 274 24.86 0.76 -0.87
N PHE A 275 24.34 1.54 -1.80
CA PHE A 275 23.28 1.14 -2.73
C PHE A 275 23.87 0.36 -3.92
N THR A 276 24.17 -0.93 -3.71
CA THR A 276 24.81 -1.83 -4.68
C THR A 276 23.81 -2.67 -5.47
N GLU A 277 24.25 -3.28 -6.59
CA GLU A 277 23.39 -4.16 -7.40
C GLU A 277 22.97 -5.42 -6.61
N GLU A 278 23.86 -5.98 -5.79
CA GLU A 278 23.57 -7.14 -4.94
C GLU A 278 22.41 -6.86 -3.99
N LYS A 279 22.41 -5.70 -3.32
CA LYS A 279 21.30 -5.29 -2.46
C LYS A 279 20.01 -5.07 -3.24
N LYS A 280 20.10 -4.50 -4.45
CA LYS A 280 18.91 -4.34 -5.32
C LYS A 280 18.32 -5.68 -5.70
N ASP A 281 19.14 -6.68 -5.99
CA ASP A 281 18.69 -8.04 -6.31
C ASP A 281 18.02 -8.71 -5.08
N GLU A 282 18.60 -8.57 -3.89
CA GLU A 282 17.98 -9.05 -2.64
C GLU A 282 16.61 -8.42 -2.38
N TRP A 283 16.47 -7.12 -2.59
CA TRP A 283 15.17 -6.45 -2.43
C TRP A 283 14.18 -6.88 -3.52
N ASP A 284 14.61 -7.08 -4.74
CA ASP A 284 13.77 -7.59 -5.84
C ASP A 284 13.21 -8.98 -5.51
N GLU A 285 14.04 -9.88 -4.99
CA GLU A 285 13.62 -11.20 -4.52
C GLU A 285 12.59 -11.09 -3.39
N LYS A 286 12.86 -10.28 -2.36
CA LYS A 286 11.92 -10.04 -1.25
C LYS A 286 10.60 -9.46 -1.72
N LEU A 287 10.63 -8.45 -2.60
CA LEU A 287 9.42 -7.83 -3.15
C LEU A 287 8.60 -8.80 -4.03
N ALA A 288 9.26 -9.76 -4.68
CA ALA A 288 8.58 -10.79 -5.46
C ALA A 288 7.80 -11.80 -4.61
N THR A 289 8.13 -11.96 -3.32
CA THR A 289 7.41 -12.91 -2.43
C THR A 289 6.01 -12.45 -2.07
N VAL A 290 5.74 -11.16 -2.08
CA VAL A 290 4.44 -10.60 -1.72
C VAL A 290 3.60 -10.24 -2.95
N PHE A 291 2.32 -9.96 -2.75
CA PHE A 291 1.38 -9.70 -3.85
C PHE A 291 1.93 -8.68 -4.86
N ASN A 292 2.03 -9.09 -6.12
CA ASN A 292 2.33 -8.21 -7.25
C ASN A 292 1.70 -8.76 -8.55
N ARG A 293 1.65 -7.91 -9.59
CA ARG A 293 1.15 -8.27 -10.94
C ARG A 293 2.27 -8.29 -11.98
N GLY A 294 3.49 -8.65 -11.58
CA GLY A 294 4.70 -8.32 -12.30
C GLY A 294 5.05 -6.85 -12.08
N PHE A 295 6.31 -6.50 -12.33
CA PHE A 295 6.83 -5.18 -12.05
C PHE A 295 7.29 -4.47 -13.32
N TRP A 296 7.21 -3.14 -13.30
CA TRP A 296 7.84 -2.25 -14.27
C TRP A 296 8.11 -0.87 -13.63
N ASP A 297 8.88 -0.05 -14.31
CA ASP A 297 9.36 1.25 -13.80
C ASP A 297 8.32 2.39 -13.92
N GLY A 298 7.14 2.09 -14.44
CA GLY A 298 6.20 3.14 -14.83
C GLY A 298 6.76 3.97 -15.99
N TYR A 299 6.37 5.24 -16.04
CA TYR A 299 6.90 6.21 -17.00
C TYR A 299 8.13 6.95 -16.48
N TYR A 300 8.58 6.65 -15.28
CA TYR A 300 9.58 7.42 -14.53
C TYR A 300 10.94 7.46 -15.20
N GLN A 301 11.32 6.44 -15.96
CA GLN A 301 12.56 6.39 -16.69
C GLN A 301 12.44 6.80 -18.18
N GLY A 302 11.31 7.39 -18.59
CA GLY A 302 11.08 7.89 -19.95
C GLY A 302 10.45 6.89 -20.90
N GLN A 303 9.91 5.76 -20.40
CA GLN A 303 9.15 4.81 -21.22
C GLN A 303 7.91 5.50 -21.82
N THR A 304 7.64 5.23 -23.11
CA THR A 304 6.48 5.78 -23.83
C THR A 304 5.31 4.81 -23.91
N LEU A 305 5.57 3.52 -23.70
CA LEU A 305 4.56 2.46 -23.75
C LEU A 305 4.43 1.80 -22.36
N GLY A 306 3.20 1.50 -21.95
CA GLY A 306 2.92 0.78 -20.71
C GLY A 306 3.25 -0.71 -20.83
N GLU A 307 3.49 -1.34 -19.68
CA GLU A 307 3.64 -2.79 -19.57
C GLU A 307 2.42 -3.43 -18.91
N TRP A 308 1.92 -4.50 -19.51
CA TRP A 308 0.68 -5.15 -19.12
C TRP A 308 0.91 -6.49 -18.44
N ASN A 309 0.04 -6.81 -17.50
CA ASN A 309 0.07 -8.11 -16.82
C ASN A 309 -0.50 -9.21 -17.77
N LYS A 310 0.17 -10.37 -17.81
CA LYS A 310 -0.25 -11.53 -18.60
C LYS A 310 -1.16 -12.51 -17.85
N HIS A 311 -1.33 -12.37 -16.54
CA HIS A 311 -2.03 -13.30 -15.68
C HIS A 311 -3.07 -12.61 -14.80
N TYR A 312 -4.12 -13.34 -14.44
CA TYR A 312 -5.07 -12.85 -13.43
C TYR A 312 -4.50 -12.97 -12.02
N GLY A 313 -4.69 -11.93 -11.22
CA GLY A 313 -4.32 -11.95 -9.82
C GLY A 313 -2.84 -11.67 -9.54
N SER A 314 -2.27 -12.37 -8.56
CA SER A 314 -0.89 -12.22 -8.13
C SER A 314 0.04 -13.18 -8.86
N VAL A 315 1.24 -12.70 -9.19
CA VAL A 315 2.37 -13.51 -9.68
C VAL A 315 3.47 -13.64 -8.62
N ALA A 316 3.14 -13.39 -7.35
CA ALA A 316 4.06 -13.57 -6.24
C ALA A 316 4.66 -14.97 -6.20
N THR A 317 5.93 -15.07 -5.81
CA THR A 317 6.65 -16.35 -5.71
C THR A 317 6.23 -17.18 -4.49
N GLU A 318 5.60 -16.56 -3.50
CA GLU A 318 5.03 -17.23 -2.32
C GLU A 318 3.52 -16.98 -2.21
N LYS A 319 2.81 -17.94 -1.66
CA LYS A 319 1.38 -17.86 -1.34
C LYS A 319 1.15 -18.28 0.10
N LYS A 320 0.39 -17.46 0.85
CA LYS A 320 -0.04 -17.84 2.19
C LYS A 320 -1.30 -18.70 2.14
N VAL A 321 -1.29 -19.81 2.89
CA VAL A 321 -2.41 -20.72 3.07
C VAL A 321 -2.80 -20.71 4.54
N LEU A 322 -4.06 -20.45 4.83
CA LEU A 322 -4.55 -20.39 6.20
C LEU A 322 -4.41 -21.77 6.87
N VAL A 323 -3.78 -21.81 8.02
CA VAL A 323 -3.68 -22.97 8.89
C VAL A 323 -4.72 -22.91 10.00
N GLY A 324 -4.77 -21.78 10.70
CA GLY A 324 -5.65 -21.62 11.84
C GLY A 324 -5.34 -20.35 12.63
N LYS A 325 -5.43 -20.42 13.93
CA LYS A 325 -5.22 -19.27 14.82
C LYS A 325 -4.52 -19.63 16.11
N VAL A 326 -3.86 -18.63 16.69
CA VAL A 326 -3.26 -18.70 18.01
C VAL A 326 -4.37 -18.73 19.06
N MET A 327 -4.28 -19.67 19.98
CA MET A 327 -5.20 -19.82 21.12
C MET A 327 -4.62 -19.18 22.37
N LYS A 328 -3.32 -19.43 22.62
CA LYS A 328 -2.63 -18.97 23.81
C LYS A 328 -1.15 -18.82 23.56
N TYR A 329 -0.52 -17.88 24.27
CA TYR A 329 0.93 -17.71 24.32
C TYR A 329 1.45 -18.01 25.72
N PHE A 330 2.48 -18.86 25.81
CA PHE A 330 3.15 -19.23 27.04
C PHE A 330 4.49 -18.47 27.14
N SER A 331 4.44 -17.28 27.73
CA SER A 331 5.55 -16.32 27.72
C SER A 331 6.85 -16.85 28.36
N LYS A 332 6.75 -17.71 29.39
CA LYS A 332 7.94 -18.31 30.04
C LYS A 332 8.64 -19.35 29.15
N LEU A 333 7.94 -19.91 28.17
CA LEU A 333 8.45 -20.96 27.29
C LEU A 333 8.75 -20.45 25.87
N GLY A 334 8.29 -19.26 25.50
CA GLY A 334 8.37 -18.77 24.12
C GLY A 334 7.53 -19.62 23.13
N VAL A 335 6.39 -20.17 23.58
CA VAL A 335 5.61 -21.13 22.82
C VAL A 335 4.18 -20.62 22.61
N ALA A 336 3.65 -20.78 21.41
CA ALA A 336 2.25 -20.55 21.07
C ALA A 336 1.49 -21.87 20.97
N GLU A 337 0.30 -21.95 21.58
CA GLU A 337 -0.71 -22.96 21.28
C GLU A 337 -1.54 -22.48 20.10
N VAL A 338 -1.66 -23.32 19.06
CA VAL A 338 -2.35 -23.02 17.82
C VAL A 338 -3.45 -24.04 17.56
N ALA A 339 -4.65 -23.59 17.22
CA ALA A 339 -5.70 -24.43 16.66
C ALA A 339 -5.49 -24.58 15.15
N VAL A 340 -5.32 -25.80 14.67
CA VAL A 340 -5.20 -26.15 13.25
C VAL A 340 -6.60 -26.34 12.68
N GLU A 341 -7.11 -25.31 11.96
CA GLU A 341 -8.54 -25.25 11.55
C GLU A 341 -8.76 -25.55 10.06
N ALA A 342 -7.83 -25.11 9.18
CA ALA A 342 -8.08 -25.10 7.74
C ALA A 342 -7.13 -25.99 6.93
N SER A 343 -5.85 -26.03 7.26
CA SER A 343 -4.86 -26.85 6.56
C SER A 343 -3.80 -27.37 7.52
N THR A 344 -3.21 -28.52 7.19
CA THR A 344 -2.07 -29.12 7.90
C THR A 344 -0.79 -28.35 7.62
N PHE A 345 0.22 -28.52 8.47
CA PHE A 345 1.58 -28.09 8.20
C PHE A 345 2.59 -29.05 8.80
N ASP A 346 3.78 -29.11 8.20
CA ASP A 346 4.84 -30.01 8.57
C ASP A 346 5.97 -29.27 9.29
N LYS A 347 6.75 -30.04 10.06
CA LYS A 347 7.97 -29.55 10.66
C LYS A 347 8.94 -29.03 9.59
N GLY A 348 9.55 -27.88 9.84
CA GLY A 348 10.45 -27.19 8.91
C GLY A 348 9.75 -26.26 7.94
N GLU A 349 8.42 -26.33 7.77
CA GLU A 349 7.70 -25.39 6.91
C GLU A 349 7.82 -23.94 7.39
N LYS A 350 7.87 -23.02 6.43
CA LYS A 350 7.86 -21.57 6.66
C LYS A 350 6.45 -21.14 7.02
N LEU A 351 6.30 -20.49 8.16
CA LEU A 351 5.04 -20.02 8.70
C LEU A 351 5.01 -18.50 8.78
N LEU A 352 3.77 -17.96 8.81
CA LEU A 352 3.49 -16.56 8.99
C LEU A 352 2.37 -16.40 10.02
N ILE A 353 2.62 -15.64 11.08
CA ILE A 353 1.58 -15.18 12.02
C ILE A 353 1.25 -13.73 11.73
N THR A 354 -0.03 -13.38 11.70
CA THR A 354 -0.49 -12.00 11.58
C THR A 354 -1.55 -11.66 12.61
N GLY A 355 -1.50 -10.45 13.16
CA GLY A 355 -2.46 -10.00 14.16
C GLY A 355 -2.48 -8.48 14.34
N ASN A 356 -3.54 -7.97 14.95
CA ASN A 356 -3.79 -6.52 15.10
C ASN A 356 -2.70 -5.75 15.82
N THR A 357 -2.03 -6.42 16.76
CA THR A 357 -0.91 -5.86 17.54
C THR A 357 0.38 -6.64 17.33
N THR A 358 0.30 -7.89 16.91
CA THR A 358 1.45 -8.73 16.57
C THR A 358 2.07 -8.31 15.25
N GLY A 359 1.25 -7.73 14.36
CA GLY A 359 1.69 -7.32 13.03
C GLY A 359 2.01 -8.53 12.18
N VAL A 360 3.28 -8.71 11.81
CA VAL A 360 3.80 -9.77 10.95
C VAL A 360 4.94 -10.49 11.66
N MET A 361 4.87 -11.81 11.74
CA MET A 361 5.93 -12.65 12.30
C MET A 361 6.18 -13.83 11.37
N TYR A 362 7.37 -13.89 10.78
CA TYR A 362 7.86 -15.03 10.02
C TYR A 362 8.64 -15.97 10.94
N LEU A 363 8.39 -17.26 10.81
CA LEU A 363 9.09 -18.31 11.57
C LEU A 363 9.15 -19.61 10.76
N HIS A 364 9.94 -20.57 11.23
CA HIS A 364 9.90 -21.96 10.76
C HIS A 364 9.29 -22.84 11.85
N ALA A 365 8.60 -23.89 11.45
CA ALA A 365 8.04 -24.87 12.37
C ALA A 365 9.12 -25.84 12.85
N ASP A 366 10.15 -25.35 13.55
CA ASP A 366 11.31 -26.14 13.96
C ASP A 366 10.93 -27.31 14.88
N GLU A 367 9.88 -27.13 15.68
CA GLU A 367 9.29 -28.14 16.54
C GLU A 367 7.77 -27.98 16.58
N ILE A 368 7.07 -29.13 16.51
CA ILE A 368 5.60 -29.18 16.67
C ILE A 368 5.33 -30.21 17.78
N ARG A 369 4.48 -29.83 18.76
CA ARG A 369 4.04 -30.76 19.81
C ARG A 369 2.53 -30.88 19.84
N TYR A 370 2.07 -32.14 19.89
CA TYR A 370 0.68 -32.49 20.17
C TYR A 370 0.65 -33.35 21.44
N ASP A 371 -0.18 -33.01 22.43
CA ASP A 371 -0.20 -33.63 23.76
C ASP A 371 1.20 -33.74 24.38
N LEU A 372 2.00 -32.69 24.31
CA LEU A 372 3.37 -32.56 24.80
C LEU A 372 4.38 -33.48 24.11
N LYS A 373 3.99 -34.27 23.12
CA LYS A 373 4.87 -35.14 22.33
C LYS A 373 5.24 -34.48 21.01
N PRO A 374 6.50 -34.59 20.58
CA PRO A 374 6.89 -34.09 19.27
C PRO A 374 6.19 -34.88 18.16
N VAL A 375 5.77 -34.18 17.12
CA VAL A 375 5.14 -34.74 15.91
C VAL A 375 5.74 -34.08 14.68
N GLU A 376 5.74 -34.78 13.54
CA GLU A 376 6.26 -34.24 12.28
C GLU A 376 5.22 -33.42 11.53
N THR A 377 3.92 -33.72 11.68
CA THR A 377 2.82 -33.04 11.00
C THR A 377 1.74 -32.59 11.98
N ALA A 378 1.32 -31.35 11.91
CA ALA A 378 0.17 -30.83 12.61
C ALA A 378 -1.11 -31.09 11.80
N GLN A 379 -2.01 -31.93 12.33
CA GLN A 379 -3.23 -32.33 11.65
C GLN A 379 -4.39 -31.35 11.91
N GLN A 380 -5.28 -31.23 10.92
CA GLN A 380 -6.51 -30.45 11.09
C GLN A 380 -7.35 -30.99 12.28
N GLY A 381 -7.89 -30.06 13.06
CA GLY A 381 -8.64 -30.37 14.29
C GLY A 381 -7.77 -30.46 15.54
N TRP A 382 -6.45 -30.47 15.41
CA TRP A 382 -5.54 -30.51 16.55
C TRP A 382 -5.27 -29.13 17.16
N ARG A 383 -4.90 -29.16 18.43
CA ARG A 383 -4.25 -28.04 19.11
C ARG A 383 -2.79 -28.41 19.30
N VAL A 384 -1.89 -27.70 18.65
CA VAL A 384 -0.46 -27.96 18.69
C VAL A 384 0.27 -26.78 19.32
N SER A 385 1.45 -27.08 19.86
CA SER A 385 2.37 -26.07 20.38
C SER A 385 3.55 -25.93 19.45
N ILE A 386 3.90 -24.66 19.13
CA ILE A 386 5.07 -24.30 18.32
C ILE A 386 5.89 -23.22 19.01
N PRO A 387 7.24 -23.26 18.96
CA PRO A 387 8.08 -22.16 19.40
C PRO A 387 7.82 -20.91 18.54
N VAL A 388 7.80 -19.74 19.16
CA VAL A 388 7.66 -18.47 18.45
C VAL A 388 8.71 -17.47 18.95
N PRO A 389 9.31 -16.66 18.05
CA PRO A 389 10.43 -15.78 18.41
C PRO A 389 10.01 -14.60 19.30
N ASP A 390 8.75 -14.20 19.29
CA ASP A 390 8.23 -13.08 20.09
C ASP A 390 6.77 -13.34 20.48
N LYS A 391 6.23 -12.43 21.27
CA LYS A 391 4.86 -12.49 21.82
C LYS A 391 3.80 -12.45 20.72
N VAL A 392 2.96 -13.49 20.70
CA VAL A 392 1.74 -13.56 19.90
C VAL A 392 0.50 -13.46 20.79
N ARG A 393 -0.65 -13.24 20.18
CA ARG A 393 -1.91 -13.02 20.92
C ARG A 393 -3.01 -13.98 20.48
N PRO A 394 -3.97 -14.29 21.34
CA PRO A 394 -5.16 -15.05 20.95
C PRO A 394 -5.83 -14.43 19.74
N ASN A 395 -6.29 -15.26 18.81
CA ASN A 395 -6.90 -14.93 17.53
C ASN A 395 -5.95 -14.38 16.45
N ASP A 396 -4.64 -14.25 16.70
CA ASP A 396 -3.69 -14.05 15.62
C ASP A 396 -3.79 -15.21 14.63
N LYS A 397 -3.78 -14.90 13.34
CA LYS A 397 -3.93 -15.92 12.27
C LYS A 397 -2.59 -16.57 11.95
N LEU A 398 -2.57 -17.89 11.86
CA LEU A 398 -1.42 -18.67 11.39
C LEU A 398 -1.63 -19.09 9.94
N TYR A 399 -0.62 -18.85 9.11
CA TYR A 399 -0.54 -19.30 7.73
C TYR A 399 0.73 -20.09 7.50
N LYS A 400 0.71 -21.05 6.57
CA LYS A 400 1.91 -21.57 5.95
C LYS A 400 2.18 -20.86 4.64
N LEU A 401 3.46 -20.73 4.29
CA LEU A 401 3.93 -20.12 3.06
C LEU A 401 4.39 -21.22 2.11
N ILE A 402 3.76 -21.30 0.95
CA ILE A 402 4.10 -22.27 -0.09
C ILE A 402 4.68 -21.56 -1.31
N THR A 403 5.66 -22.18 -1.96
CA THR A 403 6.24 -21.65 -3.19
C THR A 403 5.34 -21.92 -4.40
N VAL A 404 5.52 -21.14 -5.50
CA VAL A 404 4.72 -21.34 -6.73
C VAL A 404 4.95 -22.72 -7.36
N ASN A 405 6.11 -23.34 -7.14
CA ASN A 405 6.40 -24.70 -7.64
C ASN A 405 5.54 -25.75 -6.93
N GLU A 406 5.39 -25.64 -5.61
CA GLU A 406 4.51 -26.50 -4.80
C GLU A 406 3.02 -26.36 -5.19
N ILE A 407 2.59 -25.17 -5.65
CA ILE A 407 1.21 -24.94 -6.12
C ILE A 407 0.87 -25.73 -7.40
N LYS A 408 1.87 -26.01 -8.25
CA LYS A 408 1.68 -26.78 -9.49
C LYS A 408 1.52 -28.28 -9.24
N GLU A 409 2.02 -28.76 -8.11
CA GLU A 409 1.93 -30.17 -7.70
C GLU A 409 0.59 -30.49 -6.99
N ILE A 410 -0.10 -29.45 -6.46
CA ILE A 410 -1.38 -29.60 -5.73
C ILE A 410 -2.60 -29.51 -6.68
N LYS A 411 -2.42 -29.15 -7.96
CA LYS A 411 -3.47 -29.09 -8.99
C LYS A 411 -3.42 -30.31 -9.89
#